data_085c0b0b04324ef2289bbcba4a5fa560
#
_entry.id   085c0b0b04324ef2289bbcba4a5fa560
#
_cell.length_a   1.000
_cell.length_b   1.000
_cell.length_c   1.000
_cell.angle_alpha   90.00
_cell.angle_beta   90.00
_cell.angle_gamma   90.00
#
_symmetry.space_group_name_H-M   'P 1'
#
loop_
_entity.id
_entity.type
_entity.pdbx_description
1 polymer ?
#
loop_
_entity_poly.entity_id
_entity_poly.type
_entity_poly.pdbx_seq_one_letter_code
_entity_poly.pdbx_strand_id
1 'polypeptide(L)'
;QVILTGYVEFFRGTPMLVQAMFFYHGLRPFFQWNALTAGIMIISINTGAYMAEIVRSGIQSVDRGQSEGALSLGMTRVQTMKYIILPQAIRNSFPAIGNQFIINIKDSSMLNVIGVVELFFQSSSIAGSTMSYSATFLITCLVYLCLTSIATILLNIIEKRINNPILR
;
A
#
# COMPACT_ATOMS: atom_id res chain seq x y z
N GLN A 1 21.97 5.33 -1.51
CA GLN A 1 21.12 5.34 -0.29
C GLN A 1 20.36 6.67 -0.16
N VAL A 2 20.98 7.83 -0.24
CA VAL A 2 20.34 9.16 -0.08
C VAL A 2 19.13 9.36 -0.99
N ILE A 3 19.23 9.00 -2.28
CA ILE A 3 18.11 9.12 -3.24
C ILE A 3 16.91 8.26 -2.84
N LEU A 4 17.16 7.01 -2.45
CA LEU A 4 16.09 6.09 -2.05
C LEU A 4 15.43 6.54 -0.73
N THR A 5 16.20 7.01 0.22
CA THR A 5 15.68 7.58 1.46
C THR A 5 14.83 8.82 1.16
N GLY A 6 15.35 9.74 0.33
CA GLY A 6 14.59 10.93 -0.09
C GLY A 6 13.28 10.59 -0.80
N TYR A 7 13.27 9.56 -1.66
CA TYR A 7 12.05 9.04 -2.27
C TYR A 7 11.02 8.58 -1.21
N VAL A 8 11.44 7.72 -0.29
CA VAL A 8 10.54 7.18 0.73
C VAL A 8 10.00 8.29 1.64
N GLU A 9 10.87 9.20 2.09
CA GLU A 9 10.47 10.31 2.95
C GLU A 9 9.53 11.29 2.24
N PHE A 10 9.79 11.62 0.97
CA PHE A 10 8.94 12.52 0.18
C PHE A 10 7.53 11.95 0.03
N PHE A 11 7.41 10.69 -0.45
CA PHE A 11 6.09 10.11 -0.72
C PHE A 11 5.30 9.77 0.55
N ARG A 12 5.97 9.48 1.66
CA ARG A 12 5.33 9.25 2.96
C ARG A 12 5.08 10.53 3.75
N GLY A 13 5.87 11.56 3.51
CA GLY A 13 5.77 12.84 4.20
C GLY A 13 4.82 13.86 3.57
N THR A 14 4.26 13.57 2.38
CA THR A 14 3.35 14.47 1.67
C THR A 14 2.00 13.80 1.39
N PRO A 15 0.87 14.55 1.40
CA PRO A 15 -0.45 13.97 1.13
C PRO A 15 -0.56 13.45 -0.31
N MET A 16 -1.11 12.25 -0.49
CA MET A 16 -1.30 11.64 -1.82
C MET A 16 -2.15 12.51 -2.75
N LEU A 17 -3.15 13.21 -2.23
CA LEU A 17 -3.98 14.16 -3.00
C LEU A 17 -3.13 15.27 -3.64
N VAL A 18 -2.19 15.83 -2.87
CA VAL A 18 -1.28 16.87 -3.37
C VAL A 18 -0.33 16.30 -4.41
N GLN A 19 0.19 15.09 -4.18
CA GLN A 19 1.01 14.37 -5.14
C GLN A 19 0.24 14.13 -6.45
N ALA A 20 -1.03 13.71 -6.37
CA ALA A 20 -1.88 13.49 -7.54
C ALA A 20 -2.03 14.75 -8.39
N MET A 21 -2.33 15.88 -7.77
CA MET A 21 -2.45 17.17 -8.46
C MET A 21 -1.11 17.60 -9.09
N PHE A 22 -0.03 17.51 -8.32
CA PHE A 22 1.30 17.92 -8.78
C PHE A 22 1.78 17.08 -9.98
N PHE A 23 1.75 15.76 -9.86
CA PHE A 23 2.24 14.87 -10.91
C PHE A 23 1.34 14.90 -12.15
N TYR A 24 0.00 14.88 -11.96
CA TYR A 24 -0.91 14.90 -13.09
C TYR A 24 -0.79 16.18 -13.91
N HIS A 25 -0.87 17.35 -13.28
CA HIS A 25 -0.81 18.63 -13.99
C HIS A 25 0.60 19.02 -14.38
N GLY A 26 1.59 18.77 -13.53
CA GLY A 26 2.99 19.13 -13.78
C GLY A 26 3.67 18.28 -14.84
N LEU A 27 3.36 16.98 -14.92
CA LEU A 27 3.98 16.09 -15.89
C LEU A 27 3.14 15.81 -17.15
N ARG A 28 1.90 16.24 -17.17
CA ARG A 28 1.00 16.08 -18.34
C ARG A 28 1.57 16.61 -19.65
N PRO A 29 2.27 17.75 -19.68
CA PRO A 29 2.87 18.26 -20.90
C PRO A 29 3.92 17.31 -21.50
N PHE A 30 4.57 16.51 -20.68
CA PHE A 30 5.63 15.59 -21.09
C PHE A 30 5.11 14.20 -21.46
N PHE A 31 4.12 13.68 -20.72
CA PHE A 31 3.66 12.30 -20.85
C PHE A 31 2.30 12.15 -21.54
N GLN A 32 1.53 13.21 -21.70
CA GLN A 32 0.19 13.22 -22.33
C GLN A 32 -0.75 12.10 -21.82
N TRP A 33 -0.57 11.69 -20.57
CA TRP A 33 -1.34 10.61 -19.93
C TRP A 33 -2.78 11.03 -19.63
N ASN A 34 -3.68 10.07 -19.64
CA ASN A 34 -5.04 10.26 -19.14
C ASN A 34 -5.09 10.15 -17.60
N ALA A 35 -6.22 10.55 -17.01
CA ALA A 35 -6.40 10.52 -15.55
C ALA A 35 -6.19 9.13 -14.94
N LEU A 36 -6.70 8.08 -15.59
CA LEU A 36 -6.55 6.70 -15.08
C LEU A 36 -5.11 6.25 -15.07
N THR A 37 -4.37 6.45 -16.16
CA THR A 37 -2.95 6.07 -16.24
C THR A 37 -2.12 6.85 -15.21
N ALA A 38 -2.36 8.16 -15.09
CA ALA A 38 -1.72 8.99 -14.09
C ALA A 38 -2.05 8.50 -12.66
N GLY A 39 -3.31 8.20 -12.38
CA GLY A 39 -3.76 7.68 -11.08
C GLY A 39 -3.08 6.37 -10.72
N ILE A 40 -2.99 5.41 -11.65
CA ILE A 40 -2.30 4.13 -11.43
C ILE A 40 -0.82 4.38 -11.12
N MET A 41 -0.14 5.25 -11.86
CA MET A 41 1.27 5.57 -11.62
C MET A 41 1.48 6.20 -10.25
N ILE A 42 0.64 7.18 -9.88
CA ILE A 42 0.75 7.91 -8.62
C ILE A 42 0.55 6.98 -7.43
N ILE A 43 -0.55 6.18 -7.44
CA ILE A 43 -0.81 5.25 -6.33
C ILE A 43 0.27 4.17 -6.25
N SER A 44 0.81 3.72 -7.39
CA SER A 44 1.89 2.71 -7.41
C SER A 44 3.19 3.25 -6.81
N ILE A 45 3.58 4.47 -7.18
CA ILE A 45 4.80 5.11 -6.66
C ILE A 45 4.64 5.41 -5.16
N ASN A 46 3.49 5.91 -4.74
CA ASN A 46 3.18 6.16 -3.33
C ASN A 46 3.22 4.86 -2.53
N THR A 47 2.48 3.83 -2.98
CA THR A 47 2.46 2.50 -2.35
C THR A 47 3.86 1.88 -2.28
N GLY A 48 4.68 2.06 -3.31
CA GLY A 48 6.07 1.59 -3.33
C GLY A 48 6.90 2.14 -2.18
N ALA A 49 6.72 3.41 -1.83
CA ALA A 49 7.41 4.04 -0.69
C ALA A 49 6.97 3.40 0.66
N TYR A 50 5.67 3.17 0.84
CA TYR A 50 5.17 2.48 2.04
C TYR A 50 5.64 1.02 2.09
N MET A 51 5.63 0.29 0.96
CA MET A 51 6.13 -1.09 0.89
C MET A 51 7.61 -1.20 1.21
N ALA A 52 8.43 -0.25 0.75
CA ALA A 52 9.85 -0.21 1.08
C ALA A 52 10.07 -0.12 2.60
N GLU A 53 9.30 0.70 3.29
CA GLU A 53 9.36 0.86 4.74
C GLU A 53 8.82 -0.35 5.50
N ILE A 54 7.72 -0.96 5.01
CA ILE A 54 7.16 -2.18 5.59
C ILE A 54 8.19 -3.32 5.52
N VAL A 55 8.84 -3.51 4.37
CA VAL A 55 9.87 -4.53 4.21
C VAL A 55 11.09 -4.24 5.08
N ARG A 56 11.54 -2.98 5.16
CA ARG A 56 12.64 -2.57 6.04
C ARG A 56 12.32 -2.89 7.50
N SER A 57 11.13 -2.54 7.97
CA SER A 57 10.67 -2.82 9.33
C SER A 57 10.56 -4.33 9.60
N GLY A 58 10.08 -5.10 8.61
CA GLY A 58 10.02 -6.55 8.71
C GLY A 58 11.39 -7.21 8.85
N ILE A 59 12.40 -6.73 8.11
CA ILE A 59 13.78 -7.21 8.28
C ILE A 59 14.32 -6.85 9.66
N GLN A 60 14.06 -5.65 10.14
CA GLN A 60 14.53 -5.19 11.46
C GLN A 60 13.80 -5.86 12.63
N SER A 61 12.61 -6.42 12.42
CA SER A 61 11.85 -7.14 13.44
C SER A 61 12.39 -8.54 13.72
N VAL A 62 13.26 -9.08 12.85
CA VAL A 62 13.89 -10.38 13.09
C VAL A 62 14.94 -10.25 14.19
N ASP A 63 14.89 -11.17 15.16
CA ASP A 63 15.82 -11.17 16.28
C ASP A 63 17.28 -11.25 15.82
N ARG A 64 18.15 -10.43 16.41
CA ARG A 64 19.58 -10.38 16.07
C ARG A 64 20.30 -11.70 16.31
N GLY A 65 19.88 -12.46 17.31
CA GLY A 65 20.42 -13.79 17.61
C GLY A 65 20.29 -14.77 16.43
N GLN A 66 19.26 -14.59 15.56
CA GLN A 66 19.15 -15.38 14.33
C GLN A 66 20.32 -15.13 13.37
N SER A 67 20.73 -13.86 13.21
CA SER A 67 21.89 -13.51 12.39
C SER A 67 23.19 -13.99 13.03
N GLU A 68 23.36 -13.80 14.33
CA GLU A 68 24.57 -14.19 15.08
C GLU A 68 24.74 -15.70 15.08
N GLY A 69 23.66 -16.45 15.34
CA GLY A 69 23.67 -17.92 15.29
C GLY A 69 24.01 -18.47 13.91
N ALA A 70 23.42 -17.91 12.85
CA ALA A 70 23.73 -18.33 11.48
C ALA A 70 25.19 -18.07 11.09
N LEU A 71 25.73 -16.90 11.46
CA LEU A 71 27.14 -16.56 11.23
C LEU A 71 28.08 -17.46 12.01
N SER A 72 27.74 -17.84 13.26
CA SER A 72 28.51 -18.75 14.10
C SER A 72 28.59 -20.18 13.52
N LEU A 73 27.57 -20.58 12.74
CA LEU A 73 27.54 -21.83 11.99
C LEU A 73 28.28 -21.75 10.65
N GLY A 74 29.00 -20.64 10.37
CA GLY A 74 29.79 -20.47 9.15
C GLY A 74 29.03 -19.98 7.94
N MET A 75 27.77 -19.57 8.09
CA MET A 75 27.01 -18.97 6.98
C MET A 75 27.57 -17.59 6.61
N THR A 76 27.64 -17.29 5.33
CA THR A 76 27.96 -15.94 4.85
C THR A 76 26.78 -14.98 5.12
N ARG A 77 27.03 -13.67 5.15
CA ARG A 77 25.98 -12.65 5.32
C ARG A 77 24.85 -12.78 4.28
N VAL A 78 25.19 -13.13 3.05
CA VAL A 78 24.21 -13.33 1.97
C VAL A 78 23.36 -14.57 2.22
N GLN A 79 23.96 -15.67 2.64
CA GLN A 79 23.24 -16.90 3.01
C GLN A 79 22.34 -16.65 4.23
N THR A 80 22.85 -16.00 5.27
CA THR A 80 22.07 -15.60 6.44
C THR A 80 20.85 -14.77 6.05
N MET A 81 21.05 -13.72 5.22
CA MET A 81 19.95 -12.90 4.74
C MET A 81 18.92 -13.71 3.96
N LYS A 82 19.37 -14.54 3.01
CA LYS A 82 18.48 -15.27 2.10
C LYS A 82 17.71 -16.41 2.77
N TYR A 83 18.37 -17.15 3.66
CA TYR A 83 17.81 -18.41 4.18
C TYR A 83 17.24 -18.27 5.60
N ILE A 84 17.70 -17.30 6.38
CA ILE A 84 17.26 -17.12 7.77
C ILE A 84 16.40 -15.87 7.93
N ILE A 85 16.92 -14.69 7.52
CA ILE A 85 16.27 -13.41 7.81
C ILE A 85 15.08 -13.15 6.90
N LEU A 86 15.28 -13.25 5.56
CA LEU A 86 14.26 -12.87 4.58
C LEU A 86 12.96 -13.68 4.70
N PRO A 87 12.97 -15.02 4.91
CA PRO A 87 11.74 -15.78 5.11
C PRO A 87 10.95 -15.35 6.35
N GLN A 88 11.64 -15.02 7.43
CA GLN A 88 11.02 -14.51 8.66
C GLN A 88 10.50 -13.09 8.46
N ALA A 89 11.29 -12.21 7.85
CA ALA A 89 10.92 -10.83 7.55
C ALA A 89 9.65 -10.75 6.69
N ILE A 90 9.52 -11.59 5.64
CA ILE A 90 8.33 -11.63 4.79
C ILE A 90 7.10 -12.01 5.62
N ARG A 91 7.20 -13.01 6.51
CA ARG A 91 6.08 -13.38 7.38
C ARG A 91 5.69 -12.26 8.32
N ASN A 92 6.67 -11.62 8.96
CA ASN A 92 6.44 -10.52 9.88
C ASN A 92 5.83 -9.31 9.19
N SER A 93 6.19 -9.08 7.90
CA SER A 93 5.67 -7.97 7.10
C SER A 93 4.29 -8.24 6.50
N PHE A 94 3.87 -9.50 6.38
CA PHE A 94 2.66 -9.87 5.63
C PHE A 94 1.40 -9.15 6.12
N PRO A 95 1.11 -9.02 7.43
CA PRO A 95 -0.06 -8.29 7.91
C PRO A 95 -0.04 -6.81 7.50
N ALA A 96 1.14 -6.18 7.58
CA ALA A 96 1.31 -4.77 7.18
C ALA A 96 1.16 -4.56 5.67
N ILE A 97 1.68 -5.49 4.85
CA ILE A 97 1.47 -5.52 3.39
C ILE A 97 -0.02 -5.61 3.08
N GLY A 98 -0.73 -6.55 3.73
CA GLY A 98 -2.17 -6.72 3.55
C GLY A 98 -2.96 -5.47 3.94
N ASN A 99 -2.61 -4.84 5.08
CA ASN A 99 -3.24 -3.60 5.51
C ASN A 99 -3.01 -2.46 4.50
N GLN A 100 -1.83 -2.37 3.86
CA GLN A 100 -1.56 -1.38 2.83
C GLN A 100 -2.48 -1.54 1.61
N PHE A 101 -2.83 -2.77 1.21
CA PHE A 101 -3.82 -2.99 0.15
C PHE A 101 -5.21 -2.47 0.54
N ILE A 102 -5.63 -2.67 1.80
CA ILE A 102 -6.91 -2.14 2.30
C ILE A 102 -6.90 -0.61 2.31
N ILE A 103 -5.77 0.01 2.69
CA ILE A 103 -5.59 1.46 2.64
C ILE A 103 -5.74 1.95 1.19
N ASN A 104 -5.10 1.30 0.23
CA ASN A 104 -5.16 1.67 -1.18
C ASN A 104 -6.59 1.65 -1.75
N ILE A 105 -7.47 0.75 -1.29
CA ILE A 105 -8.90 0.73 -1.67
C ILE A 105 -9.56 2.06 -1.29
N LYS A 106 -9.23 2.61 -0.14
CA LYS A 106 -9.78 3.92 0.31
C LYS A 106 -9.07 5.09 -0.35
N ASP A 107 -7.76 5.02 -0.47
CA ASP A 107 -6.94 6.08 -1.02
C ASP A 107 -7.18 6.31 -2.52
N SER A 108 -7.69 5.29 -3.25
CA SER A 108 -8.13 5.48 -4.62
C SER A 108 -9.18 6.59 -4.77
N SER A 109 -9.97 6.86 -3.74
CA SER A 109 -10.93 7.97 -3.72
C SER A 109 -10.29 9.35 -3.88
N MET A 110 -9.02 9.52 -3.46
CA MET A 110 -8.31 10.79 -3.61
C MET A 110 -7.98 11.10 -5.08
N LEU A 111 -7.96 10.07 -5.96
CA LEU A 111 -7.68 10.25 -7.37
C LEU A 111 -8.83 10.90 -8.14
N ASN A 112 -10.00 11.06 -7.53
CA ASN A 112 -11.12 11.80 -8.14
C ASN A 112 -10.72 13.23 -8.51
N VAL A 113 -9.81 13.83 -7.75
CA VAL A 113 -9.35 15.22 -7.95
C VAL A 113 -8.68 15.43 -9.30
N ILE A 114 -8.15 14.38 -9.91
CA ILE A 114 -7.57 14.39 -11.25
C ILE A 114 -8.51 13.79 -12.31
N GLY A 115 -9.76 13.49 -11.94
CA GLY A 115 -10.81 12.98 -12.83
C GLY A 115 -10.80 11.46 -13.03
N VAL A 116 -10.20 10.69 -12.12
CA VAL A 116 -10.35 9.23 -12.12
C VAL A 116 -11.78 8.87 -11.72
N VAL A 117 -12.45 8.12 -12.59
CA VAL A 117 -13.84 7.67 -12.35
C VAL A 117 -13.78 6.41 -11.47
N GLU A 118 -14.03 6.57 -10.19
CA GLU A 118 -14.08 5.53 -9.18
C GLU A 118 -15.33 5.72 -8.28
N LEU A 119 -15.47 4.96 -7.21
CA LEU A 119 -16.67 4.95 -6.35
C LEU A 119 -17.02 6.36 -5.82
N PHE A 120 -16.04 7.08 -5.25
CA PHE A 120 -16.27 8.40 -4.69
C PHE A 120 -16.61 9.43 -5.76
N PHE A 121 -15.99 9.35 -6.95
CA PHE A 121 -16.32 10.20 -8.08
C PHE A 121 -17.79 10.03 -8.50
N GLN A 122 -18.23 8.77 -8.66
CA GLN A 122 -19.62 8.47 -9.02
C GLN A 122 -20.59 8.91 -7.92
N SER A 123 -20.25 8.67 -6.67
CA SER A 123 -21.06 9.13 -5.54
C SER A 123 -21.23 10.65 -5.53
N SER A 124 -20.13 11.38 -5.77
CA SER A 124 -20.15 12.84 -5.84
C SER A 124 -21.04 13.35 -6.99
N SER A 125 -20.98 12.69 -8.16
CA SER A 125 -21.84 12.99 -9.30
C SER A 125 -23.32 12.76 -8.99
N ILE A 126 -23.66 11.63 -8.35
CA ILE A 126 -25.03 11.30 -7.94
C ILE A 126 -25.51 12.30 -6.88
N ALA A 127 -24.69 12.60 -5.87
CA ALA A 127 -25.04 13.56 -4.81
C ALA A 127 -25.35 14.94 -5.39
N GLY A 128 -24.55 15.40 -6.38
CA GLY A 128 -24.77 16.67 -7.06
C GLY A 128 -26.03 16.68 -7.91
N SER A 129 -26.34 15.60 -8.63
CA SER A 129 -27.52 15.53 -9.51
C SER A 129 -28.83 15.37 -8.73
N THR A 130 -28.79 14.66 -7.58
CA THR A 130 -29.98 14.40 -6.75
C THR A 130 -30.16 15.37 -5.60
N MET A 131 -29.17 16.23 -5.34
CA MET A 131 -29.05 17.10 -4.15
C MET A 131 -29.19 16.36 -2.82
N SER A 132 -28.95 15.06 -2.81
CA SER A 132 -29.10 14.16 -1.65
C SER A 132 -27.73 13.71 -1.10
N TYR A 133 -26.96 14.66 -0.55
CA TYR A 133 -25.59 14.41 -0.10
C TYR A 133 -25.53 13.38 1.05
N SER A 134 -26.35 13.56 2.10
CA SER A 134 -26.30 12.71 3.27
C SER A 134 -26.58 11.23 2.96
N ALA A 135 -27.65 10.96 2.19
CA ALA A 135 -28.00 9.58 1.83
C ALA A 135 -26.96 8.94 0.92
N THR A 136 -26.50 9.69 -0.10
CA THR A 136 -25.51 9.19 -1.04
C THR A 136 -24.20 8.85 -0.35
N PHE A 137 -23.65 9.75 0.47
CA PHE A 137 -22.40 9.48 1.16
C PHE A 137 -22.52 8.46 2.28
N LEU A 138 -23.69 8.32 2.93
CA LEU A 138 -23.94 7.20 3.84
C LEU A 138 -23.85 5.86 3.11
N ILE A 139 -24.49 5.73 1.95
CA ILE A 139 -24.40 4.52 1.12
C ILE A 139 -22.96 4.29 0.68
N THR A 140 -22.25 5.31 0.26
CA THR A 140 -20.83 5.22 -0.14
C THR A 140 -19.96 4.71 1.01
N CYS A 141 -20.16 5.21 2.24
CA CYS A 141 -19.48 4.71 3.43
C CYS A 141 -19.76 3.21 3.66
N LEU A 142 -21.03 2.78 3.52
CA LEU A 142 -21.39 1.36 3.68
C LEU A 142 -20.74 0.49 2.61
N VAL A 143 -20.66 0.96 1.35
CA VAL A 143 -19.99 0.23 0.27
C VAL A 143 -18.49 0.09 0.56
N TYR A 144 -17.80 1.17 0.96
CA TYR A 144 -16.39 1.09 1.36
C TYR A 144 -16.18 0.16 2.56
N LEU A 145 -17.08 0.22 3.56
CA LEU A 145 -17.03 -0.68 4.71
C LEU A 145 -17.15 -2.15 4.29
N CYS A 146 -18.08 -2.47 3.39
CA CYS A 146 -18.23 -3.82 2.85
C CYS A 146 -16.96 -4.27 2.10
N LEU A 147 -16.44 -3.44 1.20
CA LEU A 147 -15.25 -3.76 0.42
C LEU A 147 -14.03 -4.01 1.31
N THR A 148 -13.78 -3.11 2.27
CA THR A 148 -12.64 -3.24 3.19
C THR A 148 -12.81 -4.40 4.15
N SER A 149 -14.04 -4.70 4.60
CA SER A 149 -14.34 -5.87 5.46
C SER A 149 -14.09 -7.18 4.72
N ILE A 150 -14.55 -7.29 3.49
CA ILE A 150 -14.30 -8.49 2.64
C ILE A 150 -12.78 -8.66 2.43
N ALA A 151 -12.08 -7.59 2.06
CA ALA A 151 -10.63 -7.61 1.88
C ALA A 151 -9.91 -8.05 3.17
N THR A 152 -10.32 -7.53 4.33
CA THR A 152 -9.77 -7.89 5.64
C THR A 152 -9.98 -9.38 5.95
N ILE A 153 -11.19 -9.90 5.72
CA ILE A 153 -11.49 -11.32 5.95
C ILE A 153 -10.61 -12.21 5.06
N LEU A 154 -10.49 -11.87 3.78
CA LEU A 154 -9.64 -12.63 2.85
C LEU A 154 -8.17 -12.61 3.26
N LEU A 155 -7.64 -11.44 3.65
CA LEU A 155 -6.27 -11.30 4.13
C LEU A 155 -6.02 -12.11 5.39
N ASN A 156 -6.94 -12.09 6.35
CA ASN A 156 -6.83 -12.88 7.59
C ASN A 156 -6.82 -14.40 7.32
N ILE A 157 -7.56 -14.86 6.32
CA ILE A 157 -7.56 -16.28 5.91
C ILE A 157 -6.18 -16.64 5.32
N ILE A 158 -5.62 -15.79 4.47
CA ILE A 158 -4.32 -16.02 3.85
C ILE A 158 -3.22 -15.98 4.91
N GLU A 159 -3.26 -15.00 5.81
CA GLU A 159 -2.30 -14.86 6.91
C GLU A 159 -2.27 -16.09 7.81
N LYS A 160 -3.44 -16.62 8.19
CA LYS A 160 -3.53 -17.85 8.99
C LYS A 160 -2.90 -19.05 8.28
N ARG A 161 -2.99 -19.14 6.95
CA ARG A 161 -2.34 -20.22 6.18
C ARG A 161 -0.82 -20.06 6.15
N ILE A 162 -0.32 -18.83 5.99
CA ILE A 162 1.13 -18.54 5.95
C ILE A 162 1.78 -18.79 7.32
N ASN A 163 1.06 -18.48 8.40
CA ASN A 163 1.58 -18.62 9.77
C ASN A 163 1.34 -20.00 10.39
N ASN A 164 0.60 -20.90 9.70
CA ASN A 164 0.31 -22.23 10.24
C ASN A 164 1.53 -23.17 10.10
N PRO A 165 2.12 -23.66 11.20
CA PRO A 165 3.31 -24.52 11.16
C PRO A 165 3.04 -25.95 10.64
N ILE A 166 1.76 -26.34 10.49
CA ILE A 166 1.36 -27.72 10.10
C ILE A 166 1.50 -27.96 8.58
N LEU A 167 1.72 -26.93 7.79
CA LEU A 167 1.86 -27.03 6.33
C LEU A 167 3.33 -26.98 5.85
N ARG A 168 4.27 -27.41 6.71
CA ARG A 168 5.70 -27.55 6.39
C ARG A 168 6.07 -29.00 6.15
#